data_83207f42d36fd9e290755669f6645d58
#
_entry.id   83207f42d36fd9e290755669f6645d58
#
_cell.length_a   1.000
_cell.length_b   1.000
_cell.length_c   1.000
_cell.angle_alpha   90.00
_cell.angle_beta   90.00
_cell.angle_gamma   90.00
#
_symmetry.space_group_name_H-M   'P 1'
#
loop_
_entity.id
_entity.type
_entity.pdbx_description
1 polymer ?
#
loop_
_entity_poly.entity_id
_entity_poly.type
_entity_poly.pdbx_seq_one_letter_code
_entity_poly.pdbx_strand_id
1 'polypeptide(L)'
;TDPGLVPVDGRNTSGGRGWLGIAGAGCDVQVPFAGLGNWVVGVFGDYSFMDVHEPMQEFLFQGDAKQTDAWAVGGRVGYVVTPSLLAYTNGGYTQSHFNQVNLQAAGLGPVVGFTPANTYNGWFVGGGTEYALNFSWLPISGLFWRNEYRFSSFNKTDLQFSLPTGAPSGLAIHSQPYEQAVLSELVWRFNWH
;
A
#
# COMPACT_ATOMS: atom_id res chain seq x y z
N THR A 1 6.34 -10.05 -22.77
CA THR A 1 6.03 -11.49 -22.61
C THR A 1 7.22 -12.27 -23.11
N ASP A 2 7.86 -12.99 -22.23
CA ASP A 2 8.97 -13.87 -22.57
C ASP A 2 8.39 -15.05 -23.41
N PRO A 3 8.83 -15.29 -24.64
CA PRO A 3 8.14 -16.15 -25.61
C PRO A 3 8.18 -17.66 -25.29
N GLY A 4 8.51 -18.05 -24.07
CA GLY A 4 8.58 -19.45 -23.62
C GLY A 4 7.70 -19.81 -22.42
N LEU A 5 6.96 -18.85 -21.85
CA LEU A 5 6.16 -19.10 -20.67
C LEU A 5 4.68 -19.27 -21.00
N VAL A 6 4.06 -20.31 -20.43
CA VAL A 6 2.61 -20.56 -20.58
C VAL A 6 1.88 -19.93 -19.41
N PRO A 7 0.94 -18.98 -19.64
CA PRO A 7 0.13 -18.39 -18.57
C PRO A 7 -0.88 -19.42 -18.05
N VAL A 8 -1.01 -19.50 -16.71
CA VAL A 8 -1.96 -20.40 -16.02
C VAL A 8 -2.89 -19.62 -15.09
N ASP A 9 -3.12 -18.35 -15.40
CA ASP A 9 -3.89 -17.47 -14.56
C ASP A 9 -5.38 -17.36 -14.95
N GLY A 10 -6.23 -17.34 -13.92
CA GLY A 10 -7.60 -16.88 -13.99
C GLY A 10 -7.70 -15.47 -13.36
N ARG A 11 -8.71 -14.68 -13.72
CA ARG A 11 -9.02 -13.43 -13.03
C ARG A 11 -9.64 -13.75 -11.67
N ASN A 12 -8.82 -13.78 -10.63
CA ASN A 12 -9.28 -13.89 -9.25
C ASN A 12 -9.11 -12.56 -8.53
N THR A 13 -10.14 -12.17 -7.78
CA THR A 13 -10.08 -11.08 -6.82
C THR A 13 -10.02 -11.71 -5.45
N SER A 14 -8.86 -11.72 -4.83
CA SER A 14 -8.70 -12.15 -3.44
C SER A 14 -8.56 -10.93 -2.54
N GLY A 15 -9.03 -11.04 -1.31
CA GLY A 15 -8.95 -10.00 -0.29
C GLY A 15 -8.12 -10.47 0.88
N GLY A 16 -6.98 -9.81 1.13
CA GLY A 16 -6.16 -10.03 2.31
C GLY A 16 -6.77 -9.42 3.56
N ARG A 17 -6.52 -10.03 4.71
CA ARG A 17 -6.86 -9.50 6.04
C ARG A 17 -5.64 -9.53 6.92
N GLY A 18 -5.46 -8.45 7.68
CA GLY A 18 -4.34 -8.35 8.61
C GLY A 18 -4.35 -7.00 9.32
N TRP A 19 -3.34 -6.78 10.12
CA TRP A 19 -3.08 -5.48 10.72
C TRP A 19 -1.96 -4.78 9.97
N LEU A 20 -2.00 -3.46 10.01
CA LEU A 20 -0.92 -2.64 9.49
C LEU A 20 -0.60 -1.50 10.46
N GLY A 21 0.68 -1.17 10.58
CA GLY A 21 1.17 0.01 11.27
C GLY A 21 1.96 0.87 10.29
N ILE A 22 1.79 2.19 10.37
CA ILE A 22 2.47 3.14 9.49
C ILE A 22 3.31 4.09 10.33
N ALA A 23 4.51 4.35 9.86
CA ALA A 23 5.35 5.44 10.34
C ALA A 23 5.77 6.30 9.15
N GLY A 24 5.60 7.61 9.27
CA GLY A 24 5.91 8.52 8.17
C GLY A 24 6.35 9.90 8.62
N ALA A 25 6.95 10.63 7.70
CA ALA A 25 7.34 12.02 7.88
C ALA A 25 7.06 12.82 6.60
N GLY A 26 6.88 14.12 6.76
CA GLY A 26 6.63 15.02 5.64
C GLY A 26 6.81 16.48 6.01
N CYS A 27 6.81 17.31 5.00
CA CYS A 27 6.87 18.75 5.13
C CYS A 27 5.73 19.39 4.34
N ASP A 28 5.03 20.34 4.96
CA ASP A 28 3.95 21.08 4.34
C ASP A 28 4.22 22.58 4.39
N VAL A 29 3.78 23.26 3.35
CA VAL A 29 3.76 24.71 3.28
C VAL A 29 2.32 25.17 3.08
N GLN A 30 1.86 26.05 3.91
CA GLN A 30 0.57 26.70 3.74
C GLN A 30 0.74 27.94 2.87
N VAL A 31 0.00 27.98 1.77
CA VAL A 31 0.04 29.07 0.79
C VAL A 31 -1.33 29.77 0.80
N PRO A 32 -1.38 31.02 1.27
CA PRO A 32 -2.61 31.81 1.17
C PRO A 32 -2.78 32.33 -0.28
N PHE A 33 -3.85 31.89 -0.95
CA PHE A 33 -4.22 32.47 -2.25
C PHE A 33 -5.30 33.54 -2.05
N ALA A 34 -4.99 34.74 -2.48
CA ALA A 34 -5.93 35.87 -2.38
C ALA A 34 -7.27 35.54 -3.06
N GLY A 35 -8.35 35.51 -2.27
CA GLY A 35 -9.70 35.20 -2.75
C GLY A 35 -10.02 33.69 -2.89
N LEU A 36 -9.05 32.78 -2.75
CA LEU A 36 -9.24 31.31 -2.91
C LEU A 36 -9.00 30.53 -1.61
N GLY A 37 -8.75 31.22 -0.48
CA GLY A 37 -8.53 30.62 0.82
C GLY A 37 -7.10 30.11 1.06
N ASN A 38 -6.95 29.23 2.04
CA ASN A 38 -5.65 28.71 2.46
C ASN A 38 -5.44 27.29 1.91
N TRP A 39 -4.42 27.15 1.11
CA TRP A 39 -4.00 25.88 0.54
C TRP A 39 -2.78 25.33 1.26
N VAL A 40 -2.66 24.02 1.28
CA VAL A 40 -1.50 23.31 1.82
C VAL A 40 -0.90 22.48 0.71
N VAL A 41 0.40 22.63 0.49
CA VAL A 41 1.15 21.81 -0.47
C VAL A 41 2.29 21.17 0.30
N GLY A 42 2.50 19.87 0.10
CA GLY A 42 3.52 19.16 0.84
C GLY A 42 4.05 17.92 0.14
N VAL A 43 5.13 17.41 0.70
CA VAL A 43 5.73 16.14 0.33
C VAL A 43 5.82 15.25 1.55
N PHE A 44 5.71 13.95 1.36
CA PHE A 44 5.77 12.99 2.45
C PHE A 44 6.37 11.66 2.00
N GLY A 45 6.83 10.90 2.98
CA GLY A 45 7.18 9.50 2.83
C GLY A 45 6.65 8.71 4.02
N ASP A 46 6.15 7.54 3.75
CA ASP A 46 5.68 6.61 4.78
C ASP A 46 6.25 5.20 4.54
N TYR A 47 6.35 4.46 5.63
CA TYR A 47 6.72 3.05 5.67
C TYR A 47 5.66 2.29 6.44
N SER A 48 5.11 1.26 5.83
CA SER A 48 4.06 0.42 6.39
C SER A 48 4.65 -0.93 6.79
N PHE A 49 4.47 -1.28 8.04
CA PHE A 49 4.72 -2.62 8.56
C PHE A 49 3.40 -3.37 8.57
N MET A 50 3.34 -4.52 7.94
CA MET A 50 2.06 -5.22 7.83
C MET A 50 2.22 -6.72 7.98
N ASP A 51 1.16 -7.34 8.44
CA ASP A 51 0.99 -8.78 8.50
C ASP A 51 -0.35 -9.10 7.84
N VAL A 52 -0.38 -8.96 6.52
CA VAL A 52 -1.57 -9.20 5.71
C VAL A 52 -1.41 -10.52 5.01
N HIS A 53 -2.34 -11.42 5.26
CA HIS A 53 -2.44 -12.72 4.62
C HIS A 53 -3.50 -12.68 3.54
N GLU A 54 -3.12 -13.04 2.33
CA GLU A 54 -3.99 -13.14 1.19
C GLU A 54 -4.07 -14.60 0.73
N PRO A 55 -5.19 -15.30 0.98
CA PRO A 55 -5.36 -16.67 0.50
C PRO A 55 -5.46 -16.65 -1.03
N MET A 56 -4.47 -17.23 -1.70
CA MET A 56 -4.50 -17.48 -3.14
C MET A 56 -5.23 -18.82 -3.37
N GLN A 57 -6.40 -18.77 -3.98
CA GLN A 57 -7.15 -19.95 -4.40
C GLN A 57 -7.27 -19.93 -5.91
N GLU A 58 -6.37 -20.63 -6.56
CA GLU A 58 -6.47 -20.95 -7.98
C GLU A 58 -7.13 -22.32 -8.15
N PHE A 59 -7.68 -22.58 -9.34
CA PHE A 59 -8.42 -23.83 -9.60
C PHE A 59 -7.60 -25.10 -9.30
N LEU A 60 -6.27 -25.04 -9.43
CA LEU A 60 -5.36 -26.17 -9.24
C LEU A 60 -4.42 -26.02 -8.03
N PHE A 61 -4.29 -24.82 -7.46
CA PHE A 61 -3.29 -24.51 -6.45
C PHE A 61 -3.88 -23.65 -5.33
N GLN A 62 -3.39 -23.87 -4.11
CA GLN A 62 -3.69 -23.07 -2.94
C GLN A 62 -2.37 -22.57 -2.35
N GLY A 63 -2.33 -21.30 -1.93
CA GLY A 63 -1.19 -20.68 -1.28
C GLY A 63 -1.61 -19.47 -0.45
N ASP A 64 -0.77 -19.09 0.51
CA ASP A 64 -0.93 -17.86 1.27
C ASP A 64 0.16 -16.87 0.85
N ALA A 65 -0.24 -15.77 0.22
CA ALA A 65 0.66 -14.65 0.01
C ALA A 65 0.70 -13.80 1.28
N LYS A 66 1.89 -13.54 1.76
CA LYS A 66 2.13 -12.67 2.91
C LYS A 66 2.81 -11.39 2.46
N GLN A 67 2.11 -10.27 2.61
CA GLN A 67 2.68 -8.94 2.46
C GLN A 67 3.27 -8.50 3.80
N THR A 68 4.53 -8.09 3.79
CA THR A 68 5.27 -7.78 5.02
C THR A 68 5.53 -6.30 5.21
N ASP A 69 5.82 -5.61 4.13
CA ASP A 69 6.14 -4.19 4.18
C ASP A 69 5.84 -3.49 2.86
N ALA A 70 5.60 -2.20 2.96
CA ALA A 70 5.51 -1.30 1.83
C ALA A 70 6.04 0.08 2.23
N TRP A 71 6.50 0.84 1.25
CA TRP A 71 6.83 2.24 1.45
C TRP A 71 6.26 3.08 0.31
N ALA A 72 6.01 4.35 0.62
CA ALA A 72 5.52 5.29 -0.36
C ALA A 72 6.19 6.66 -0.19
N VAL A 73 6.36 7.35 -1.30
CA VAL A 73 6.77 8.76 -1.35
C VAL A 73 5.84 9.51 -2.29
N GLY A 74 5.42 10.69 -1.89
CA GLY A 74 4.47 11.44 -2.69
C GLY A 74 4.33 12.90 -2.32
N GLY A 75 3.48 13.56 -3.08
CA GLY A 75 3.04 14.91 -2.84
C GLY A 75 1.58 14.96 -2.42
N ARG A 76 1.22 16.03 -1.72
CA ARG A 76 -0.17 16.30 -1.36
C ARG A 76 -0.54 17.75 -1.59
N VAL A 77 -1.81 17.94 -1.92
CA VAL A 77 -2.44 19.26 -2.02
C VAL A 77 -3.72 19.22 -1.20
N GLY A 78 -3.89 20.19 -0.32
CA GLY A 78 -5.04 20.28 0.57
C GLY A 78 -5.60 21.67 0.64
N TYR A 79 -6.83 21.75 1.14
CA TYR A 79 -7.55 22.98 1.38
C TYR A 79 -8.00 23.03 2.85
N VAL A 80 -7.71 24.15 3.53
CA VAL A 80 -8.13 24.39 4.91
C VAL A 80 -9.61 24.77 4.91
N VAL A 81 -10.47 23.79 5.16
CA VAL A 81 -11.93 23.94 5.14
C VAL A 81 -12.40 24.78 6.34
N THR A 82 -11.83 24.51 7.50
CA THR A 82 -12.00 25.28 8.74
C THR A 82 -10.65 25.37 9.47
N PRO A 83 -10.49 26.24 10.48
CA PRO A 83 -9.24 26.33 11.24
C PRO A 83 -8.75 25.00 11.85
N SER A 84 -9.65 24.03 12.01
CA SER A 84 -9.34 22.73 12.58
C SER A 84 -9.45 21.55 11.58
N LEU A 85 -9.84 21.81 10.32
CA LEU A 85 -10.09 20.75 9.34
C LEU A 85 -9.39 21.05 8.01
N LEU A 86 -8.48 20.16 7.63
CA LEU A 86 -7.85 20.12 6.31
C LEU A 86 -8.45 18.94 5.51
N ALA A 87 -8.91 19.22 4.30
CA ALA A 87 -9.20 18.19 3.30
C ALA A 87 -8.07 18.17 2.25
N TYR A 88 -7.63 16.99 1.82
CA TYR A 88 -6.51 16.88 0.91
C TYR A 88 -6.65 15.71 -0.06
N THR A 89 -5.90 15.79 -1.16
CA THR A 89 -5.59 14.69 -2.06
C THR A 89 -4.09 14.49 -2.12
N ASN A 90 -3.66 13.26 -2.36
CA ASN A 90 -2.25 12.91 -2.48
C ASN A 90 -2.02 11.91 -3.61
N GLY A 91 -0.77 11.75 -3.98
CA GLY A 91 -0.37 10.75 -4.94
C GLY A 91 1.14 10.68 -5.06
N GLY A 92 1.61 9.56 -5.56
CA GLY A 92 3.04 9.32 -5.65
C GLY A 92 3.42 7.92 -6.09
N TYR A 93 4.62 7.55 -5.72
CA TYR A 93 5.20 6.24 -5.98
C TYR A 93 5.14 5.37 -4.73
N THR A 94 4.88 4.08 -4.92
CA THR A 94 4.87 3.07 -3.86
C THR A 94 5.56 1.79 -4.29
N GLN A 95 6.13 1.10 -3.32
CA GLN A 95 6.73 -0.21 -3.49
C GLN A 95 6.26 -1.12 -2.37
N SER A 96 5.86 -2.34 -2.73
CA SER A 96 5.40 -3.35 -1.78
C SER A 96 6.17 -4.64 -1.92
N HIS A 97 6.51 -5.24 -0.78
CA HIS A 97 7.26 -6.49 -0.70
C HIS A 97 6.38 -7.64 -0.25
N PHE A 98 6.39 -8.70 -1.06
CA PHE A 98 5.69 -9.94 -0.78
C PHE A 98 6.70 -11.07 -0.56
N ASN A 99 6.46 -11.86 0.47
CA ASN A 99 7.27 -13.03 0.75
C ASN A 99 7.04 -14.15 -0.27
N GLN A 100 7.95 -15.12 -0.28
CA GLN A 100 7.79 -16.34 -1.03
C GLN A 100 6.47 -17.04 -0.67
N VAL A 101 5.75 -17.48 -1.70
CA VAL A 101 4.50 -18.25 -1.54
C VAL A 101 4.75 -19.71 -1.88
N ASN A 102 4.46 -20.59 -0.93
CA ASN A 102 4.44 -22.02 -1.18
C ASN A 102 3.08 -22.44 -1.74
N LEU A 103 3.08 -23.05 -2.91
CA LEU A 103 1.86 -23.49 -3.57
C LEU A 103 1.65 -24.98 -3.31
N GLN A 104 0.46 -25.31 -2.80
CA GLN A 104 0.01 -26.67 -2.56
C GLN A 104 -1.02 -27.06 -3.63
N ALA A 105 -1.06 -28.33 -3.98
CA ALA A 105 -2.14 -28.85 -4.83
C ALA A 105 -3.49 -28.68 -4.13
N ALA A 106 -4.54 -28.35 -4.90
CA ALA A 106 -5.89 -28.17 -4.37
C ALA A 106 -6.32 -29.42 -3.54
N GLY A 107 -6.86 -29.18 -2.33
CA GLY A 107 -7.29 -30.24 -1.42
C GLY A 107 -6.24 -30.68 -0.38
N LEU A 108 -5.35 -29.78 0.06
CA LEU A 108 -4.32 -30.04 1.09
C LEU A 108 -3.26 -31.08 0.66
N GLY A 109 -2.93 -31.10 -0.62
CA GLY A 109 -1.86 -31.94 -1.16
C GLY A 109 -0.45 -31.45 -0.75
N PRO A 110 0.60 -32.18 -1.15
CA PRO A 110 1.97 -31.76 -0.90
C PRO A 110 2.28 -30.45 -1.61
N VAL A 111 3.31 -29.72 -1.13
CA VAL A 111 3.85 -28.54 -1.82
C VAL A 111 4.35 -28.95 -3.20
N VAL A 112 3.75 -28.37 -4.23
CA VAL A 112 4.06 -28.71 -5.64
C VAL A 112 5.00 -27.69 -6.28
N GLY A 113 5.22 -26.56 -5.60
CA GLY A 113 6.15 -25.52 -6.05
C GLY A 113 6.06 -24.27 -5.19
N PHE A 114 6.80 -23.25 -5.59
CA PHE A 114 6.79 -21.95 -4.93
C PHE A 114 6.95 -20.82 -5.95
N THR A 115 6.41 -19.66 -5.62
CA THR A 115 6.78 -18.40 -6.27
C THR A 115 7.81 -17.68 -5.39
N PRO A 116 8.90 -17.16 -5.95
CA PRO A 116 9.90 -16.45 -5.17
C PRO A 116 9.31 -15.17 -4.58
N ALA A 117 9.95 -14.67 -3.51
CA ALA A 117 9.64 -13.34 -2.98
C ALA A 117 9.78 -12.30 -4.09
N ASN A 118 8.85 -11.36 -4.16
CA ASN A 118 8.83 -10.36 -5.20
C ASN A 118 8.51 -8.97 -4.64
N THR A 119 9.08 -7.96 -5.30
CA THR A 119 8.86 -6.55 -4.98
C THR A 119 8.10 -5.90 -6.11
N TYR A 120 6.93 -5.39 -5.81
CA TYR A 120 6.08 -4.70 -6.77
C TYR A 120 6.25 -3.19 -6.65
N ASN A 121 6.50 -2.56 -7.79
CA ASN A 121 6.59 -1.12 -7.93
C ASN A 121 5.27 -0.60 -8.51
N GLY A 122 4.83 0.55 -8.03
CA GLY A 122 3.56 1.11 -8.47
C GLY A 122 3.40 2.59 -8.17
N TRP A 123 2.21 3.07 -8.38
CA TRP A 123 1.76 4.40 -8.03
C TRP A 123 0.56 4.31 -7.10
N PHE A 124 0.34 5.37 -6.34
CA PHE A 124 -0.86 5.50 -5.53
C PHE A 124 -1.52 6.86 -5.73
N VAL A 125 -2.80 6.90 -5.46
CA VAL A 125 -3.60 8.12 -5.32
C VAL A 125 -4.49 7.96 -4.10
N GLY A 126 -4.67 9.03 -3.37
CA GLY A 126 -5.48 9.01 -2.16
C GLY A 126 -6.11 10.36 -1.86
N GLY A 127 -6.90 10.37 -0.82
CA GLY A 127 -7.48 11.60 -0.30
C GLY A 127 -8.04 11.37 1.10
N GLY A 128 -8.09 12.44 1.86
CA GLY A 128 -8.49 12.33 3.24
C GLY A 128 -8.72 13.65 3.93
N THR A 129 -8.86 13.54 5.23
CA THR A 129 -9.05 14.69 6.12
C THR A 129 -8.11 14.61 7.30
N GLU A 130 -7.64 15.78 7.76
CA GLU A 130 -6.92 15.93 9.02
C GLU A 130 -7.69 16.87 9.94
N TYR A 131 -7.98 16.40 11.13
CA TYR A 131 -8.68 17.14 12.15
C TYR A 131 -7.75 17.49 13.31
N ALA A 132 -7.63 18.77 13.66
CA ALA A 132 -6.80 19.23 14.77
C ALA A 132 -7.39 18.78 16.11
N LEU A 133 -6.61 18.04 16.89
CA LEU A 133 -6.98 17.59 18.23
C LEU A 133 -6.50 18.59 19.27
N ASN A 134 -7.40 19.47 19.71
CA ASN A 134 -7.13 20.47 20.72
C ASN A 134 -7.74 20.03 22.06
N PHE A 135 -7.00 19.21 22.81
CA PHE A 135 -7.42 18.80 24.13
C PHE A 135 -6.88 19.77 25.20
N SER A 136 -7.76 20.41 25.97
CA SER A 136 -7.36 21.35 27.02
C SER A 136 -6.56 20.71 28.17
N TRP A 137 -6.64 19.38 28.31
CA TRP A 137 -5.93 18.61 29.34
C TRP A 137 -4.58 18.05 28.85
N LEU A 138 -4.31 18.07 27.54
CA LEU A 138 -3.08 17.55 26.97
C LEU A 138 -2.16 18.70 26.53
N PRO A 139 -0.97 18.86 27.14
CA PRO A 139 -0.06 19.96 26.80
C PRO A 139 0.72 19.71 25.50
N ILE A 140 0.12 19.05 24.53
CA ILE A 140 0.70 18.75 23.22
C ILE A 140 -0.06 19.57 22.18
N SER A 141 0.61 20.57 21.60
CA SER A 141 0.10 21.28 20.44
C SER A 141 0.51 20.62 19.14
N GLY A 142 -0.29 20.79 18.10
CA GLY A 142 0.04 20.29 16.77
C GLY A 142 -0.28 18.80 16.54
N LEU A 143 -1.16 18.22 17.35
CA LEU A 143 -1.65 16.86 17.15
C LEU A 143 -2.89 16.89 16.24
N PHE A 144 -2.91 16.00 15.24
CA PHE A 144 -4.01 15.85 14.28
C PHE A 144 -4.41 14.39 14.19
N TRP A 145 -5.68 14.16 13.94
CA TRP A 145 -6.22 12.88 13.53
C TRP A 145 -6.46 12.89 12.04
N ARG A 146 -5.78 11.99 11.31
CA ARG A 146 -5.87 11.81 9.86
C ARG A 146 -6.68 10.57 9.54
N ASN A 147 -7.60 10.72 8.58
CA ASN A 147 -8.23 9.60 7.91
C ASN A 147 -8.00 9.73 6.41
N GLU A 148 -7.51 8.68 5.79
CA GLU A 148 -7.14 8.64 4.38
C GLU A 148 -7.68 7.38 3.72
N TYR A 149 -8.23 7.51 2.53
CA TYR A 149 -8.42 6.42 1.60
C TYR A 149 -7.31 6.45 0.57
N ARG A 150 -6.63 5.31 0.36
CA ARG A 150 -5.53 5.18 -0.59
C ARG A 150 -5.81 4.03 -1.54
N PHE A 151 -5.69 4.29 -2.83
CA PHE A 151 -5.69 3.29 -3.89
C PHE A 151 -4.28 3.19 -4.46
N SER A 152 -3.72 1.98 -4.52
CA SER A 152 -2.41 1.68 -5.08
C SER A 152 -2.55 0.70 -6.24
N SER A 153 -1.84 0.94 -7.32
CA SER A 153 -1.79 0.05 -8.49
C SER A 153 -0.35 -0.25 -8.83
N PHE A 154 -0.03 -1.53 -8.92
CA PHE A 154 1.32 -2.00 -9.16
C PHE A 154 1.52 -2.41 -10.62
N ASN A 155 2.78 -2.39 -11.05
CA ASN A 155 3.16 -2.79 -12.39
C ASN A 155 2.94 -4.29 -12.57
N LYS A 156 2.68 -4.68 -13.82
CA LYS A 156 2.59 -6.09 -14.20
C LYS A 156 3.93 -6.76 -14.00
N THR A 157 3.91 -7.94 -13.41
CA THR A 157 5.08 -8.78 -13.19
C THR A 157 4.74 -10.23 -13.53
N ASP A 158 5.64 -10.87 -14.26
CA ASP A 158 5.55 -12.29 -14.58
C ASP A 158 6.28 -13.07 -13.49
N LEU A 159 5.51 -13.75 -12.64
CA LEU A 159 6.03 -14.60 -11.59
C LEU A 159 6.33 -15.98 -12.16
N GLN A 160 7.60 -16.37 -12.22
CA GLN A 160 8.00 -17.71 -12.63
C GLN A 160 7.68 -18.70 -11.51
N PHE A 161 6.96 -19.75 -11.88
CA PHE A 161 6.70 -20.87 -11.00
C PHE A 161 7.92 -21.78 -10.95
N SER A 162 8.42 -22.04 -9.76
CA SER A 162 9.54 -22.96 -9.52
C SER A 162 9.06 -24.25 -8.89
N LEU A 163 9.61 -25.37 -9.36
CA LEU A 163 9.38 -26.70 -8.77
C LEU A 163 10.03 -26.79 -7.38
N PRO A 164 9.64 -27.76 -6.54
CA PRO A 164 10.26 -27.96 -5.22
C PRO A 164 11.78 -28.19 -5.27
N THR A 165 12.30 -28.61 -6.41
CA THR A 165 13.74 -28.79 -6.68
C THR A 165 14.46 -27.48 -6.98
N GLY A 166 13.73 -26.35 -7.09
CA GLY A 166 14.26 -25.04 -7.51
C GLY A 166 14.40 -24.88 -9.04
N ALA A 167 14.06 -25.90 -9.82
CA ALA A 167 14.08 -25.77 -11.29
C ALA A 167 12.89 -24.97 -11.81
N PRO A 168 13.07 -24.12 -12.85
CA PRO A 168 11.97 -23.40 -13.47
C PRO A 168 11.00 -24.38 -14.12
N SER A 169 9.70 -24.21 -13.88
CA SER A 169 8.65 -25.08 -14.45
C SER A 169 8.28 -24.72 -15.89
N GLY A 170 8.73 -23.58 -16.41
CA GLY A 170 8.27 -23.01 -17.69
C GLY A 170 6.87 -22.39 -17.64
N LEU A 171 6.24 -22.35 -16.47
CA LEU A 171 4.96 -21.69 -16.22
C LEU A 171 5.17 -20.32 -15.59
N ALA A 172 4.33 -19.35 -15.94
CA ALA A 172 4.32 -18.04 -15.32
C ALA A 172 2.90 -17.62 -14.94
N ILE A 173 2.81 -16.91 -13.83
CA ILE A 173 1.59 -16.25 -13.40
C ILE A 173 1.74 -14.75 -13.71
N HIS A 174 0.85 -14.22 -14.53
CA HIS A 174 0.78 -12.78 -14.78
C HIS A 174 0.04 -12.12 -13.64
N SER A 175 0.75 -11.34 -12.84
CA SER A 175 0.16 -10.63 -11.70
C SER A 175 0.21 -9.13 -11.91
N GLN A 176 -0.92 -8.46 -11.67
CA GLN A 176 -1.02 -7.00 -11.56
C GLN A 176 -1.84 -6.69 -10.30
N PRO A 177 -1.19 -6.64 -9.13
CA PRO A 177 -1.89 -6.35 -7.89
C PRO A 177 -2.39 -4.91 -7.84
N TYR A 178 -3.49 -4.72 -7.13
CA TYR A 178 -3.95 -3.41 -6.68
C TYR A 178 -4.36 -3.52 -5.21
N GLU A 179 -4.25 -2.42 -4.50
CA GLU A 179 -4.56 -2.35 -3.07
C GLU A 179 -5.49 -1.17 -2.80
N GLN A 180 -6.43 -1.37 -1.88
CA GLN A 180 -7.29 -0.33 -1.35
C GLN A 180 -7.17 -0.34 0.16
N ALA A 181 -6.79 0.79 0.74
CA ALA A 181 -6.59 0.92 2.17
C ALA A 181 -7.37 2.10 2.74
N VAL A 182 -7.93 1.91 3.92
CA VAL A 182 -8.44 2.99 4.76
C VAL A 182 -7.50 3.11 5.96
N LEU A 183 -6.86 4.26 6.07
CA LEU A 183 -5.85 4.56 7.07
C LEU A 183 -6.42 5.52 8.09
N SER A 184 -6.12 5.29 9.37
CA SER A 184 -6.47 6.18 10.47
C SER A 184 -5.23 6.38 11.33
N GLU A 185 -4.74 7.61 11.41
CA GLU A 185 -3.41 7.93 11.91
C GLU A 185 -3.44 9.12 12.88
N LEU A 186 -2.48 9.15 13.79
CA LEU A 186 -2.14 10.34 14.56
C LEU A 186 -0.92 11.01 13.92
N VAL A 187 -1.06 12.29 13.59
CA VAL A 187 -0.01 13.09 12.97
C VAL A 187 0.39 14.20 13.93
N TRP A 188 1.69 14.32 14.19
CA TRP A 188 2.23 15.39 14.98
C TRP A 188 3.02 16.36 14.09
N ARG A 189 2.62 17.63 14.10
CA ARG A 189 3.25 18.69 13.31
C ARG A 189 4.12 19.59 14.18
N PHE A 190 5.36 19.71 13.78
CA PHE A 190 6.31 20.65 14.37
C PHE A 190 6.40 21.88 13.48
N ASN A 191 6.12 23.04 14.04
CA ASN A 191 6.38 24.30 13.34
C ASN A 191 7.80 24.74 13.68
N TRP A 192 8.66 24.71 12.68
CA TRP A 192 9.98 25.32 12.78
C TRP A 192 9.83 26.82 12.45
N HIS A 193 10.10 27.67 13.42
CA HIS A 193 10.15 29.13 13.26
C HIS A 193 11.60 29.54 12.95
#